data_25d120624871295171152683d84bf200
#
_entry.id   25d120624871295171152683d84bf200
#
_cell.length_a   1.000
_cell.length_b   1.000
_cell.length_c   1.000
_cell.angle_alpha   90.00
_cell.angle_beta   90.00
_cell.angle_gamma   90.00
#
_symmetry.space_group_name_H-M   'P 1'
#
loop_
_entity.id
_entity.type
_entity.pdbx_description
1 polymer ?
#
loop_
_entity_poly.entity_id
_entity_poly.type
_entity_poly.pdbx_seq_one_letter_code
_entity_poly.pdbx_strand_id
1 'polypeptide(L)'
;MIKNLSPSRASQFKTCPKQFEYANVLKIKEPTNAVQAKGTTIHTALEILYDKKPHERTLENLQNIFRAEWNKIRGDVEHVSLFENREEERTWGIDALQLLKNYFKLENPSLIQPLEKERWVRGSIEDLNLRGI
;
A
#
# COMPACT_ATOMS: atom_id res chain seq x y z
N MET A 1 -0.46 2.86 27.86
CA MET A 1 0.73 3.64 27.39
C MET A 1 1.17 3.08 26.04
N ILE A 2 1.44 3.96 25.07
CA ILE A 2 1.90 3.54 23.74
C ILE A 2 3.41 3.32 23.82
N LYS A 3 3.84 2.07 23.64
CA LYS A 3 5.26 1.68 23.66
C LYS A 3 5.92 1.63 22.28
N ASN A 4 5.10 1.67 21.22
CA ASN A 4 5.57 1.55 19.83
C ASN A 4 5.03 2.67 18.98
N LEU A 5 5.91 3.37 18.26
CA LEU A 5 5.57 4.44 17.34
C LEU A 5 6.10 4.12 15.94
N SER A 6 5.28 4.39 14.93
CA SER A 6 5.69 4.39 13.52
C SER A 6 5.61 5.80 12.93
N PRO A 7 6.28 6.09 11.81
CA PRO A 7 6.20 7.41 11.17
C PRO A 7 4.76 7.84 10.87
N SER A 8 3.91 6.95 10.40
CA SER A 8 2.49 7.22 10.13
C SER A 8 1.73 7.58 11.40
N ARG A 9 1.97 6.87 12.52
CA ARG A 9 1.37 7.18 13.82
C ARG A 9 1.84 8.52 14.35
N ALA A 10 3.13 8.83 14.22
CA ALA A 10 3.67 10.13 14.61
C ALA A 10 3.01 11.27 13.80
N SER A 11 2.88 11.10 12.49
CA SER A 11 2.20 12.07 11.62
C SER A 11 0.73 12.23 12.01
N GLN A 12 0.02 11.14 12.25
CA GLN A 12 -1.39 11.17 12.68
C GLN A 12 -1.55 11.93 14.00
N PHE A 13 -0.66 11.71 14.98
CA PHE A 13 -0.68 12.44 16.24
C PHE A 13 -0.46 13.94 16.04
N LYS A 14 0.50 14.33 15.18
CA LYS A 14 0.76 15.75 14.86
C LYS A 14 -0.43 16.41 14.16
N THR A 15 -1.11 15.68 13.28
CA THR A 15 -2.23 16.23 12.52
C THR A 15 -3.50 16.32 13.36
N CYS A 16 -3.83 15.28 14.10
CA CYS A 16 -5.01 15.23 14.97
C CYS A 16 -4.80 14.25 16.13
N PRO A 17 -4.45 14.73 17.34
CA PRO A 17 -4.28 13.86 18.50
C PRO A 17 -5.52 13.03 18.83
N LYS A 18 -6.72 13.55 18.56
CA LYS A 18 -7.97 12.83 18.81
C LYS A 18 -8.18 11.66 17.86
N GLN A 19 -7.88 11.83 16.59
CA GLN A 19 -7.90 10.74 15.62
C GLN A 19 -6.87 9.66 15.98
N PHE A 20 -5.69 10.08 16.43
CA PHE A 20 -4.67 9.17 16.93
C PHE A 20 -5.17 8.35 18.13
N GLU A 21 -5.86 8.97 19.08
CA GLU A 21 -6.46 8.29 20.24
C GLU A 21 -7.46 7.20 19.78
N TYR A 22 -8.38 7.55 18.89
CA TYR A 22 -9.37 6.59 18.36
C TYR A 22 -8.70 5.42 17.64
N ALA A 23 -7.76 5.69 16.76
CA ALA A 23 -7.13 4.65 15.94
C ALA A 23 -6.13 3.78 16.72
N ASN A 24 -5.34 4.37 17.63
CA ASN A 24 -4.18 3.71 18.22
C ASN A 24 -4.36 3.31 19.68
N VAL A 25 -5.20 4.01 20.44
CA VAL A 25 -5.52 3.69 21.83
C VAL A 25 -6.80 2.87 21.91
N LEU A 26 -7.88 3.38 21.33
CA LEU A 26 -9.20 2.72 21.33
C LEU A 26 -9.32 1.66 20.22
N LYS A 27 -8.38 1.62 19.27
CA LYS A 27 -8.32 0.64 18.18
C LYS A 27 -9.58 0.59 17.31
N ILE A 28 -10.22 1.74 17.13
CA ILE A 28 -11.35 1.89 16.22
C ILE A 28 -10.79 1.92 14.79
N LYS A 29 -11.10 0.88 14.01
CA LYS A 29 -10.69 0.81 12.59
C LYS A 29 -11.57 1.73 11.75
N GLU A 30 -10.93 2.58 10.95
CA GLU A 30 -11.62 3.28 9.87
C GLU A 30 -11.91 2.31 8.73
N PRO A 31 -13.06 2.43 8.04
CA PRO A 31 -13.32 1.68 6.82
C PRO A 31 -12.27 1.97 5.75
N THR A 32 -11.89 0.95 5.01
CA THR A 32 -11.02 1.11 3.83
C THR A 32 -11.72 1.99 2.80
N ASN A 33 -10.98 2.89 2.17
CA ASN A 33 -11.48 3.70 1.06
C ASN A 33 -10.78 3.33 -0.26
N ALA A 34 -11.33 3.81 -1.38
CA ALA A 34 -10.83 3.49 -2.72
C ALA A 34 -9.37 3.92 -2.96
N VAL A 35 -8.92 5.00 -2.31
CA VAL A 35 -7.52 5.48 -2.41
C VAL A 35 -6.58 4.53 -1.69
N GLN A 36 -6.94 4.12 -0.48
CA GLN A 36 -6.16 3.15 0.30
C GLN A 36 -6.09 1.79 -0.39
N ALA A 37 -7.22 1.29 -0.90
CA ALA A 37 -7.28 0.05 -1.66
C ALA A 37 -6.37 0.10 -2.90
N LYS A 38 -6.35 1.24 -3.63
CA LYS A 38 -5.46 1.45 -4.77
C LYS A 38 -3.99 1.37 -4.35
N GLY A 39 -3.60 2.12 -3.32
CA GLY A 39 -2.23 2.12 -2.81
C GLY A 39 -1.77 0.74 -2.37
N THR A 40 -2.56 0.06 -1.55
CA THR A 40 -2.23 -1.29 -1.06
C THR A 40 -2.07 -2.29 -2.21
N THR A 41 -3.00 -2.29 -3.18
CA THR A 41 -2.93 -3.21 -4.33
C THR A 41 -1.72 -2.92 -5.22
N ILE A 42 -1.37 -1.63 -5.44
CA ILE A 42 -0.17 -1.23 -6.19
C ILE A 42 1.10 -1.70 -5.47
N HIS A 43 1.21 -1.48 -4.15
CA HIS A 43 2.36 -1.93 -3.37
C HIS A 43 2.54 -3.45 -3.44
N THR A 44 1.46 -4.21 -3.26
CA THR A 44 1.48 -5.67 -3.39
C THR A 44 1.91 -6.10 -4.81
N ALA A 45 1.40 -5.44 -5.85
CA ALA A 45 1.77 -5.76 -7.22
C ALA A 45 3.25 -5.50 -7.51
N LEU A 46 3.81 -4.40 -7.00
CA LEU A 46 5.24 -4.10 -7.12
C LEU A 46 6.10 -5.11 -6.35
N GLU A 47 5.71 -5.46 -5.13
CA GLU A 47 6.41 -6.48 -4.34
C GLU A 47 6.50 -7.81 -5.09
N ILE A 48 5.38 -8.28 -5.65
CA ILE A 48 5.33 -9.50 -6.46
C ILE A 48 6.18 -9.37 -7.74
N LEU A 49 6.17 -8.20 -8.39
CA LEU A 49 6.99 -7.97 -9.58
C LEU A 49 8.48 -8.18 -9.28
N TYR A 50 8.95 -7.67 -8.14
CA TYR A 50 10.36 -7.78 -7.76
C TYR A 50 10.77 -9.20 -7.32
N ASP A 51 9.83 -10.11 -7.08
CA ASP A 51 10.10 -11.55 -6.91
C ASP A 51 10.39 -12.26 -8.24
N LYS A 52 9.99 -11.64 -9.36
CA LYS A 52 10.26 -12.18 -10.69
C LYS A 52 11.71 -11.90 -11.12
N LYS A 53 12.19 -12.68 -12.07
CA LYS A 53 13.50 -12.44 -12.69
C LYS A 53 13.53 -11.07 -13.38
N PRO A 54 14.70 -10.40 -13.46
CA PRO A 54 14.79 -9.05 -14.03
C PRO A 54 14.15 -8.89 -15.41
N HIS A 55 14.31 -9.86 -16.31
CA HIS A 55 13.75 -9.81 -17.68
C HIS A 55 12.22 -9.99 -17.71
N GLU A 56 11.61 -10.48 -16.64
CA GLU A 56 10.16 -10.64 -16.51
C GLU A 56 9.49 -9.41 -15.86
N ARG A 57 10.28 -8.44 -15.38
CA ARG A 57 9.76 -7.23 -14.72
C ARG A 57 9.36 -6.19 -15.76
N THR A 58 8.32 -6.49 -16.52
CA THR A 58 7.76 -5.64 -17.57
C THR A 58 6.52 -4.90 -17.07
N LEU A 59 6.18 -3.79 -17.72
CA LEU A 59 4.93 -3.06 -17.42
C LEU A 59 3.71 -3.95 -17.60
N GLU A 60 3.68 -4.76 -18.65
CA GLU A 60 2.58 -5.69 -18.92
C GLU A 60 2.40 -6.68 -17.77
N ASN A 61 3.50 -7.30 -17.29
CA ASN A 61 3.45 -8.20 -16.15
C ASN A 61 2.99 -7.49 -14.88
N LEU A 62 3.46 -6.28 -14.61
CA LEU A 62 3.01 -5.49 -13.46
C LEU A 62 1.51 -5.20 -13.52
N GLN A 63 1.00 -4.79 -14.68
CA GLN A 63 -0.43 -4.52 -14.86
C GLN A 63 -1.28 -5.79 -14.71
N ASN A 64 -0.79 -6.93 -15.17
CA ASN A 64 -1.48 -8.22 -15.01
C ASN A 64 -1.47 -8.67 -13.54
N ILE A 65 -0.37 -8.49 -12.82
CA ILE A 65 -0.29 -8.77 -11.38
C ILE A 65 -1.30 -7.88 -10.63
N PHE A 66 -1.35 -6.58 -10.91
CA PHE A 66 -2.31 -5.66 -10.29
C PHE A 66 -3.75 -6.13 -10.49
N ARG A 67 -4.12 -6.49 -11.72
CA ARG A 67 -5.47 -7.00 -12.01
C ARG A 67 -5.78 -8.29 -11.26
N ALA A 68 -4.81 -9.21 -11.19
CA ALA A 68 -4.95 -10.46 -10.46
C ALA A 68 -5.13 -10.23 -8.95
N GLU A 69 -4.30 -9.36 -8.36
CA GLU A 69 -4.40 -9.04 -6.93
C GLU A 69 -5.72 -8.33 -6.59
N TRP A 70 -6.15 -7.35 -7.41
CA TRP A 70 -7.45 -6.72 -7.22
C TRP A 70 -8.60 -7.72 -7.30
N ASN A 71 -8.58 -8.62 -8.28
CA ASN A 71 -9.62 -9.66 -8.44
C ASN A 71 -9.71 -10.61 -7.23
N LYS A 72 -8.64 -10.83 -6.49
CA LYS A 72 -8.65 -11.65 -5.27
C LYS A 72 -9.41 -10.98 -4.13
N ILE A 73 -9.26 -9.66 -3.98
CA ILE A 73 -9.72 -8.90 -2.80
C ILE A 73 -11.00 -8.10 -3.02
N ARG A 74 -11.38 -7.83 -4.28
CA ARG A 74 -12.54 -6.96 -4.61
C ARG A 74 -13.87 -7.45 -4.04
N GLY A 75 -14.00 -8.75 -3.78
CA GLY A 75 -15.20 -9.38 -3.19
C GLY A 75 -15.21 -9.40 -1.65
N ASP A 76 -14.11 -8.99 -1.01
CA ASP A 76 -14.02 -8.97 0.44
C ASP A 76 -14.96 -7.92 1.04
N VAL A 77 -15.38 -8.15 2.29
CA VAL A 77 -16.29 -7.25 3.03
C VAL A 77 -15.79 -5.80 3.06
N GLU A 78 -14.46 -5.62 3.13
CA GLU A 78 -13.83 -4.30 3.18
C GLU A 78 -13.84 -3.58 1.82
N HIS A 79 -14.02 -4.28 0.70
CA HIS A 79 -13.86 -3.75 -0.65
C HIS A 79 -15.14 -3.76 -1.49
N VAL A 80 -16.08 -4.67 -1.17
CA VAL A 80 -17.30 -4.89 -1.99
C VAL A 80 -18.18 -3.65 -2.14
N SER A 81 -18.13 -2.73 -1.18
CA SER A 81 -18.92 -1.50 -1.16
C SER A 81 -18.13 -0.24 -1.51
N LEU A 82 -16.89 -0.37 -2.00
CA LEU A 82 -16.05 0.80 -2.33
C LEU A 82 -16.54 1.59 -3.54
N PHE A 83 -17.28 0.95 -4.44
CA PHE A 83 -17.76 1.55 -5.69
C PHE A 83 -19.27 1.37 -5.80
N GLU A 84 -19.95 2.40 -6.27
CA GLU A 84 -21.41 2.37 -6.48
C GLU A 84 -21.78 1.48 -7.68
N ASN A 85 -20.89 1.39 -8.67
CA ASN A 85 -21.12 0.65 -9.90
C ASN A 85 -19.79 0.21 -10.56
N ARG A 86 -19.92 -0.61 -11.60
CA ARG A 86 -18.76 -1.12 -12.35
C ARG A 86 -18.00 -0.08 -13.13
N GLU A 87 -18.63 1.00 -13.54
CA GLU A 87 -18.01 2.09 -14.29
C GLU A 87 -17.04 2.87 -13.39
N GLU A 88 -17.44 3.14 -12.17
CA GLU A 88 -16.59 3.78 -11.16
C GLU A 88 -15.37 2.90 -10.84
N GLU A 89 -15.57 1.60 -10.58
CA GLU A 89 -14.48 0.65 -10.37
C GLU A 89 -13.52 0.59 -11.57
N ARG A 90 -14.07 0.61 -12.81
CA ARG A 90 -13.27 0.60 -14.03
C ARG A 90 -12.41 1.86 -14.15
N THR A 91 -12.97 3.03 -13.90
CA THR A 91 -12.24 4.31 -13.92
C THR A 91 -11.11 4.29 -12.88
N TRP A 92 -11.40 3.83 -11.67
CA TRP A 92 -10.43 3.66 -10.62
C TRP A 92 -9.28 2.71 -11.04
N GLY A 93 -9.61 1.61 -11.71
CA GLY A 93 -8.63 0.65 -12.23
C GLY A 93 -7.76 1.25 -13.34
N ILE A 94 -8.33 2.03 -14.25
CA ILE A 94 -7.58 2.73 -15.30
C ILE A 94 -6.59 3.71 -14.70
N ASP A 95 -7.00 4.47 -13.70
CA ASP A 95 -6.10 5.39 -12.97
C ASP A 95 -4.94 4.63 -12.29
N ALA A 96 -5.23 3.49 -11.67
CA ALA A 96 -4.21 2.65 -11.07
C ALA A 96 -3.19 2.15 -12.12
N LEU A 97 -3.66 1.68 -13.27
CA LEU A 97 -2.79 1.24 -14.37
C LEU A 97 -1.94 2.38 -14.92
N GLN A 98 -2.46 3.61 -14.93
CA GLN A 98 -1.70 4.80 -15.32
C GLN A 98 -0.59 5.12 -14.30
N LEU A 99 -0.84 4.96 -13.00
CA LEU A 99 0.18 5.11 -11.96
C LEU A 99 1.32 4.10 -12.14
N LEU A 100 1.00 2.84 -12.45
CA LEU A 100 2.00 1.81 -12.75
C LEU A 100 2.84 2.17 -13.98
N LYS A 101 2.22 2.71 -15.01
CA LYS A 101 2.92 3.22 -16.20
C LYS A 101 3.85 4.39 -15.85
N ASN A 102 3.41 5.29 -14.97
CA ASN A 102 4.25 6.40 -14.52
C ASN A 102 5.45 5.92 -13.69
N TYR A 103 5.28 4.87 -12.87
CA TYR A 103 6.38 4.23 -12.16
C TYR A 103 7.49 3.78 -13.11
N PHE A 104 7.16 3.13 -14.25
CA PHE A 104 8.13 2.71 -15.25
C PHE A 104 8.83 3.86 -15.98
N LYS A 105 8.32 5.10 -15.90
CA LYS A 105 9.03 6.28 -16.39
C LYS A 105 10.08 6.78 -15.41
N LEU A 106 9.90 6.51 -14.12
CA LEU A 106 10.82 6.92 -13.06
C LEU A 106 11.92 5.91 -12.83
N GLU A 107 11.61 4.62 -12.96
CA GLU A 107 12.52 3.52 -12.69
C GLU A 107 12.41 2.43 -13.75
N ASN A 108 13.53 1.73 -14.00
CA ASN A 108 13.51 0.50 -14.79
C ASN A 108 13.70 -0.71 -13.85
N PRO A 109 12.63 -1.44 -13.51
CA PRO A 109 12.69 -2.56 -12.55
C PRO A 109 13.62 -3.69 -12.99
N SER A 110 13.89 -3.85 -14.28
CA SER A 110 14.81 -4.87 -14.78
C SER A 110 16.27 -4.59 -14.44
N LEU A 111 16.62 -3.34 -14.16
CA LEU A 111 17.97 -2.91 -13.78
C LEU A 111 18.18 -2.80 -12.27
N ILE A 112 17.11 -2.90 -11.49
CA ILE A 112 17.16 -2.76 -10.04
C ILE A 112 17.31 -4.15 -9.41
N GLN A 113 18.31 -4.28 -8.52
CA GLN A 113 18.49 -5.47 -7.70
C GLN A 113 18.27 -5.09 -6.24
N PRO A 114 17.03 -5.23 -5.72
CA PRO A 114 16.74 -4.90 -4.34
C PRO A 114 17.44 -5.89 -3.40
N LEU A 115 18.05 -5.38 -2.34
CA LEU A 115 18.60 -6.23 -1.28
C LEU A 115 17.48 -6.84 -0.46
N GLU A 116 16.47 -6.04 -0.13
CA GLU A 116 15.27 -6.45 0.62
C GLU A 116 14.07 -5.63 0.15
N LYS A 117 12.87 -6.19 0.31
CA LYS A 117 11.59 -5.53 0.06
C LYS A 117 10.85 -5.41 1.39
N GLU A 118 10.15 -4.27 1.60
CA GLU A 118 9.34 -4.05 2.80
C GLU A 118 10.13 -4.38 4.10
N ARG A 119 11.38 -3.90 4.18
CA ARG A 119 12.25 -4.17 5.32
C ARG A 119 11.78 -3.46 6.58
N TRP A 120 11.58 -4.21 7.65
CA TRP A 120 11.31 -3.65 8.95
C TRP A 120 12.55 -2.99 9.54
N VAL A 121 12.44 -1.68 9.82
CA VAL A 121 13.45 -0.91 10.55
C VAL A 121 12.97 -0.70 11.97
N ARG A 122 13.84 -0.94 12.94
CA ARG A 122 13.55 -0.78 14.36
C ARG A 122 14.63 0.05 15.03
N GLY A 123 14.23 0.90 15.94
CA GLY A 123 15.11 1.68 16.80
C GLY A 123 14.43 1.96 18.12
N SER A 124 15.16 2.46 19.10
CA SER A 124 14.60 2.89 20.38
C SER A 124 15.18 4.24 20.79
N ILE A 125 14.34 5.06 21.38
CA ILE A 125 14.73 6.32 22.03
C ILE A 125 14.12 6.25 23.43
N GLU A 126 14.96 6.20 24.46
CA GLU A 126 14.53 5.96 25.84
C GLU A 126 13.60 4.73 25.92
N ASP A 127 12.39 4.90 26.47
CA ASP A 127 11.40 3.81 26.60
C ASP A 127 10.49 3.66 25.36
N LEU A 128 10.71 4.44 24.31
CA LEU A 128 9.89 4.43 23.10
C LEU A 128 10.54 3.58 22.00
N ASN A 129 9.87 2.55 21.55
CA ASN A 129 10.28 1.76 20.41
C ASN A 129 9.76 2.38 19.09
N LEU A 130 10.69 2.65 18.18
CA LEU A 130 10.38 3.12 16.83
C LEU A 130 10.40 1.95 15.86
N ARG A 131 9.43 1.91 14.95
CA ARG A 131 9.37 0.91 13.90
C ARG A 131 8.77 1.49 12.61
N GLY A 132 9.29 1.04 11.48
CA GLY A 132 8.81 1.41 10.16
C GLY A 132 9.20 0.38 9.11
N ILE A 133 8.63 0.51 7.94
CA ILE A 133 8.97 -0.21 6.71
C ILE A 133 9.49 0.83 5.72
#